data_ea9661977cffb6805a202316f3eec015
#
_entry.id   ea9661977cffb6805a202316f3eec015
#
_cell.length_a   1.000
_cell.length_b   1.000
_cell.length_c   1.000
_cell.angle_alpha   90.00
_cell.angle_beta   90.00
_cell.angle_gamma   90.00
#
_symmetry.space_group_name_H-M   'P 1'
#
loop_
_entity.id
_entity.type
_entity.pdbx_description
1 polymer ?
#
loop_
_entity_poly.entity_id
_entity_poly.type
_entity_poly.pdbx_seq_one_letter_code
_entity_poly.pdbx_strand_id
1 'polypeptide(L)'
;MAKIDSYEWYLKNTLKEEFYYQIPIYQRPYQWTEKNCEKLLDDLFFNYEDDRESDYFCGSLVLVKSDPNSKTETYDIVDGQQRLSTFILLAKVLAALYSERLTEESKDYLQESLITKYGKKDRLNFNAMGFNSKKDFQYALTSFNDAPVSNAKNNYLKNAICLKNYLIEKKIEDINDFIEWLYSNVKFITIICPNIDKALRIFNVLNARGLPLNATDIFKGELLKKLTEEKDQEELATRWEDLR
;
A
#
# COMPACT_ATOMS: atom_id res chain seq x y z
N MET A 1 -30.70 0.56 -1.38
CA MET A 1 -29.51 1.41 -1.10
C MET A 1 -28.28 0.53 -1.13
N ALA A 2 -27.23 0.90 -1.85
CA ALA A 2 -25.99 0.15 -1.83
C ALA A 2 -25.36 0.19 -0.42
N LYS A 3 -25.03 -0.99 0.12
CA LYS A 3 -24.59 -1.20 1.49
C LYS A 3 -23.09 -0.91 1.62
N ILE A 4 -22.66 -0.45 2.78
CA ILE A 4 -21.26 -0.40 3.19
C ILE A 4 -20.99 -1.70 3.92
N ASP A 5 -19.94 -2.39 3.53
CA ASP A 5 -19.50 -3.61 4.16
C ASP A 5 -18.20 -3.36 4.92
N SER A 6 -18.06 -3.96 6.09
CA SER A 6 -16.85 -3.86 6.91
C SER A 6 -16.39 -5.24 7.33
N TYR A 7 -15.08 -5.44 7.31
CA TYR A 7 -14.45 -6.72 7.59
C TYR A 7 -13.19 -6.50 8.45
N GLU A 8 -12.90 -7.46 9.30
CA GLU A 8 -11.57 -7.62 9.85
C GLU A 8 -10.76 -8.50 8.90
N TRP A 9 -9.83 -7.92 8.17
CA TRP A 9 -8.97 -8.64 7.26
C TRP A 9 -7.54 -8.67 7.78
N TYR A 10 -7.03 -9.87 7.96
CA TYR A 10 -5.60 -10.08 8.15
C TYR A 10 -4.83 -9.74 6.87
N LEU A 11 -3.53 -9.54 7.01
CA LEU A 11 -2.69 -9.19 5.86
C LEU A 11 -2.80 -10.24 4.75
N LYS A 12 -2.86 -11.54 5.09
CA LYS A 12 -3.11 -12.62 4.14
C LYS A 12 -4.44 -12.50 3.38
N ASN A 13 -5.48 -11.96 4.02
CA ASN A 13 -6.77 -11.74 3.36
C ASN A 13 -6.75 -10.45 2.52
N THR A 14 -5.99 -9.45 2.97
CA THR A 14 -5.82 -8.18 2.26
C THR A 14 -5.01 -8.36 0.98
N LEU A 15 -3.92 -9.13 1.03
CA LEU A 15 -2.99 -9.31 -0.10
C LEU A 15 -3.18 -10.65 -0.83
N LYS A 16 -4.39 -11.22 -0.77
CA LYS A 16 -4.68 -12.48 -1.45
C LYS A 16 -4.86 -12.33 -2.97
N GLU A 17 -4.75 -13.45 -3.67
CA GLU A 17 -4.65 -13.54 -5.13
C GLU A 17 -5.79 -12.90 -5.92
N GLU A 18 -7.00 -12.80 -5.35
CA GLU A 18 -8.18 -12.29 -6.05
C GLU A 18 -8.26 -10.76 -6.09
N PHE A 19 -7.53 -10.07 -5.20
CA PHE A 19 -7.66 -8.63 -5.01
C PHE A 19 -6.58 -7.86 -5.75
N TYR A 20 -7.03 -6.81 -6.43
CA TYR A 20 -6.18 -5.82 -7.06
C TYR A 20 -6.44 -4.47 -6.40
N TYR A 21 -5.38 -3.76 -6.14
CA TYR A 21 -5.48 -2.42 -5.59
C TYR A 21 -5.03 -1.38 -6.59
N GLN A 22 -5.72 -0.26 -6.56
CA GLN A 22 -5.46 0.84 -7.46
C GLN A 22 -5.39 2.13 -6.64
N ILE A 23 -4.31 2.90 -6.84
CA ILE A 23 -4.21 4.25 -6.29
C ILE A 23 -4.89 5.17 -7.28
N PRO A 24 -6.06 5.75 -6.93
CA PRO A 24 -6.78 6.61 -7.83
C PRO A 24 -6.11 7.98 -7.96
N ILE A 25 -6.45 8.68 -9.05
CA ILE A 25 -5.83 9.93 -9.47
C ILE A 25 -5.93 11.07 -8.44
N TYR A 26 -6.91 11.05 -7.55
CA TYR A 26 -7.11 12.06 -6.51
C TYR A 26 -6.27 11.81 -5.26
N GLN A 27 -5.62 10.66 -5.15
CA GLN A 27 -4.76 10.37 -4.00
C GLN A 27 -3.48 11.20 -4.01
N ARG A 28 -2.97 11.48 -2.83
CA ARG A 28 -1.67 12.14 -2.65
C ARG A 28 -0.54 11.17 -3.02
N PRO A 29 0.60 11.68 -3.51
CA PRO A 29 1.79 10.87 -3.65
C PRO A 29 2.18 10.18 -2.34
N TYR A 30 2.96 9.12 -2.45
CA TYR A 30 3.51 8.44 -1.28
C TYR A 30 4.42 9.37 -0.49
N GLN A 31 4.09 9.61 0.78
CA GLN A 31 4.72 10.61 1.65
C GLN A 31 5.38 10.01 2.90
N TRP A 32 5.21 8.72 3.16
CA TRP A 32 5.90 8.10 4.27
C TRP A 32 7.41 8.23 4.12
N THR A 33 8.04 8.55 5.23
CA THR A 33 9.49 8.67 5.37
C THR A 33 10.04 7.42 6.06
N GLU A 34 11.38 7.33 6.12
CA GLU A 34 12.09 6.27 6.83
C GLU A 34 11.58 6.13 8.28
N LYS A 35 11.35 7.25 8.98
CA LYS A 35 10.80 7.24 10.36
C LYS A 35 9.43 6.55 10.48
N ASN A 36 8.58 6.66 9.45
CA ASN A 36 7.30 5.97 9.44
C ASN A 36 7.49 4.46 9.26
N CYS A 37 8.45 4.05 8.43
CA CYS A 37 8.79 2.66 8.20
C CYS A 37 9.45 2.02 9.43
N GLU A 38 10.41 2.73 10.05
CA GLU A 38 11.05 2.30 11.30
C GLU A 38 10.00 2.08 12.39
N LYS A 39 9.11 3.08 12.59
CA LYS A 39 8.04 2.96 13.58
C LYS A 39 7.12 1.78 13.28
N LEU A 40 6.75 1.56 12.02
CA LEU A 40 5.95 0.38 11.66
C LEU A 40 6.66 -0.91 12.02
N LEU A 41 7.96 -1.03 11.70
CA LEU A 41 8.74 -2.22 12.02
C LEU A 41 8.92 -2.39 13.53
N ASP A 42 9.20 -1.31 14.27
CA ASP A 42 9.28 -1.34 15.74
C ASP A 42 7.97 -1.87 16.34
N ASP A 43 6.83 -1.36 15.88
CA ASP A 43 5.51 -1.80 16.34
C ASP A 43 5.26 -3.28 15.99
N LEU A 44 5.60 -3.72 14.76
CA LEU A 44 5.44 -5.10 14.33
C LEU A 44 6.31 -6.06 15.15
N PHE A 45 7.61 -5.74 15.32
CA PHE A 45 8.50 -6.60 16.07
C PHE A 45 8.19 -6.60 17.57
N PHE A 46 7.78 -5.46 18.13
CA PHE A 46 7.33 -5.40 19.51
C PHE A 46 6.16 -6.36 19.76
N ASN A 47 5.13 -6.32 18.91
CA ASN A 47 3.96 -7.20 19.07
C ASN A 47 4.30 -8.68 18.79
N TYR A 48 5.13 -8.96 17.79
CA TYR A 48 5.59 -10.30 17.50
C TYR A 48 6.41 -10.94 18.64
N GLU A 49 7.24 -10.15 19.33
CA GLU A 49 8.10 -10.61 20.42
C GLU A 49 7.35 -10.67 21.77
N ASP A 50 6.37 -9.79 21.99
CA ASP A 50 5.61 -9.68 23.24
C ASP A 50 4.55 -10.80 23.35
N ASP A 51 3.71 -10.94 22.34
CA ASP A 51 2.66 -11.98 22.32
C ASP A 51 2.31 -12.40 20.90
N ARG A 52 2.81 -13.55 20.47
CA ARG A 52 2.60 -14.12 19.13
C ARG A 52 1.16 -14.55 18.85
N GLU A 53 0.36 -14.76 19.88
CA GLU A 53 -1.06 -15.15 19.76
C GLU A 53 -1.96 -13.92 19.56
N SER A 54 -1.47 -12.72 19.91
CA SER A 54 -2.24 -11.49 19.83
C SER A 54 -2.24 -10.89 18.42
N ASP A 55 -3.38 -10.33 18.06
CA ASP A 55 -3.54 -9.58 16.81
C ASP A 55 -2.96 -8.18 16.91
N TYR A 56 -2.24 -7.73 15.89
CA TYR A 56 -1.83 -6.36 15.73
C TYR A 56 -2.76 -5.60 14.79
N PHE A 57 -3.43 -4.59 15.32
CA PHE A 57 -4.30 -3.73 14.54
C PHE A 57 -3.52 -2.63 13.83
N CYS A 58 -3.42 -2.72 12.49
CA CYS A 58 -2.67 -1.79 11.66
C CYS A 58 -3.48 -0.58 11.16
N GLY A 59 -4.74 -0.44 11.57
CA GLY A 59 -5.61 0.68 11.21
C GLY A 59 -6.67 0.33 10.18
N SER A 60 -7.30 1.37 9.59
CA SER A 60 -8.36 1.21 8.60
C SER A 60 -7.83 1.15 7.17
N LEU A 61 -8.58 0.45 6.32
CA LEU A 61 -8.43 0.42 4.86
C LEU A 61 -9.79 0.73 4.25
N VAL A 62 -9.92 1.89 3.60
CA VAL A 62 -11.19 2.30 2.97
C VAL A 62 -11.09 2.13 1.46
N LEU A 63 -11.97 1.32 0.92
CA LEU A 63 -11.94 0.86 -0.47
C LEU A 63 -13.25 1.17 -1.19
N VAL A 64 -13.14 1.38 -2.50
CA VAL A 64 -14.29 1.44 -3.41
C VAL A 64 -14.04 0.45 -4.55
N LYS A 65 -15.01 -0.39 -4.88
CA LYS A 65 -14.88 -1.29 -6.02
C LYS A 65 -14.82 -0.44 -7.32
N SER A 66 -13.72 -0.56 -8.08
CA SER A 66 -13.46 0.28 -9.25
C SER A 66 -14.50 0.08 -10.34
N ASP A 67 -14.90 -1.18 -10.58
CA ASP A 67 -16.00 -1.55 -11.49
C ASP A 67 -16.91 -2.58 -10.81
N PRO A 68 -18.11 -2.17 -10.37
CA PRO A 68 -19.05 -3.09 -9.73
C PRO A 68 -19.49 -4.27 -10.59
N ASN A 69 -19.38 -4.14 -11.92
CA ASN A 69 -19.78 -5.18 -12.87
C ASN A 69 -18.61 -6.09 -13.30
N SER A 70 -17.40 -5.74 -12.91
CA SER A 70 -16.21 -6.55 -13.22
C SER A 70 -16.20 -7.86 -12.43
N LYS A 71 -15.75 -8.91 -13.08
CA LYS A 71 -15.45 -10.20 -12.41
C LYS A 71 -14.17 -10.14 -11.58
N THR A 72 -13.31 -9.15 -11.82
CA THR A 72 -12.09 -8.96 -11.04
C THR A 72 -12.37 -8.04 -9.85
N GLU A 73 -11.90 -8.45 -8.68
CA GLU A 73 -12.01 -7.68 -7.43
C GLU A 73 -10.95 -6.56 -7.40
N THR A 74 -11.20 -5.52 -8.21
CA THR A 74 -10.33 -4.32 -8.27
C THR A 74 -10.88 -3.23 -7.38
N TYR A 75 -10.06 -2.71 -6.48
CA TYR A 75 -10.42 -1.71 -5.50
C TYR A 75 -9.59 -0.44 -5.60
N ASP A 76 -10.25 0.70 -5.68
CA ASP A 76 -9.65 2.01 -5.50
C ASP A 76 -9.40 2.26 -4.01
N ILE A 77 -8.17 2.59 -3.64
CA ILE A 77 -7.81 2.87 -2.25
C ILE A 77 -8.17 4.33 -1.93
N VAL A 78 -9.10 4.53 -0.97
CA VAL A 78 -9.46 5.86 -0.47
C VAL A 78 -8.66 6.21 0.79
N ASP A 79 -8.44 5.22 1.67
CA ASP A 79 -7.53 5.33 2.82
C ASP A 79 -6.70 4.06 2.98
N GLY A 80 -5.52 4.20 3.59
CA GLY A 80 -4.59 3.10 3.83
C GLY A 80 -3.51 2.94 2.76
N GLN A 81 -3.45 3.79 1.74
CA GLN A 81 -2.47 3.74 0.64
C GLN A 81 -1.03 3.64 1.15
N GLN A 82 -0.64 4.50 2.08
CA GLN A 82 0.74 4.55 2.59
C GLN A 82 1.14 3.21 3.22
N ARG A 83 0.29 2.68 4.08
CA ARG A 83 0.50 1.40 4.77
C ARG A 83 0.55 0.23 3.79
N LEU A 84 -0.44 0.12 2.91
CA LEU A 84 -0.51 -0.98 1.96
C LEU A 84 0.70 -0.99 1.00
N SER A 85 1.10 0.17 0.48
CA SER A 85 2.31 0.31 -0.34
C SER A 85 3.55 -0.14 0.43
N THR A 86 3.66 0.22 1.71
CA THR A 86 4.81 -0.15 2.55
C THR A 86 4.83 -1.66 2.83
N PHE A 87 3.68 -2.30 3.07
CA PHE A 87 3.64 -3.77 3.22
C PHE A 87 4.05 -4.50 1.95
N ILE A 88 3.69 -3.99 0.77
CA ILE A 88 4.14 -4.56 -0.51
C ILE A 88 5.67 -4.38 -0.69
N LEU A 89 6.22 -3.22 -0.32
CA LEU A 89 7.67 -3.02 -0.29
C LEU A 89 8.34 -3.98 0.69
N LEU A 90 7.80 -4.14 1.90
CA LEU A 90 8.31 -5.05 2.92
C LEU A 90 8.31 -6.50 2.42
N ALA A 91 7.23 -6.95 1.79
CA ALA A 91 7.16 -8.29 1.18
C ALA A 91 8.28 -8.50 0.15
N LYS A 92 8.55 -7.49 -0.70
CA LYS A 92 9.64 -7.56 -1.68
C LYS A 92 11.01 -7.62 -1.02
N VAL A 93 11.23 -6.83 0.02
CA VAL A 93 12.49 -6.80 0.76
C VAL A 93 12.73 -8.13 1.48
N LEU A 94 11.71 -8.66 2.17
CA LEU A 94 11.77 -9.99 2.82
C LEU A 94 12.10 -11.10 1.83
N ALA A 95 11.41 -11.13 0.69
CA ALA A 95 11.65 -12.12 -0.36
C ALA A 95 13.08 -12.08 -0.91
N ALA A 96 13.65 -10.88 -1.03
CA ALA A 96 15.03 -10.73 -1.54
C ALA A 96 16.09 -11.05 -0.49
N LEU A 97 15.93 -10.59 0.76
CA LEU A 97 16.94 -10.77 1.81
C LEU A 97 17.04 -12.22 2.30
N TYR A 98 15.93 -12.93 2.33
CA TYR A 98 15.85 -14.24 2.97
C TYR A 98 15.52 -15.37 1.98
N SER A 99 15.71 -15.16 0.66
CA SER A 99 15.34 -16.10 -0.42
C SER A 99 15.77 -17.55 -0.16
N GLU A 100 16.96 -17.75 0.39
CA GLU A 100 17.56 -19.05 0.69
C GLU A 100 16.96 -19.74 1.95
N ARG A 101 16.27 -18.97 2.79
CA ARG A 101 15.75 -19.42 4.09
C ARG A 101 14.24 -19.60 4.12
N LEU A 102 13.54 -19.17 3.07
CA LEU A 102 12.07 -19.16 3.02
C LEU A 102 11.52 -20.57 2.75
N THR A 103 10.49 -20.96 3.52
CA THR A 103 9.61 -22.07 3.19
C THR A 103 8.76 -21.75 1.96
N GLU A 104 8.17 -22.76 1.34
CA GLU A 104 7.25 -22.54 0.19
C GLU A 104 6.03 -21.69 0.59
N GLU A 105 5.48 -21.91 1.78
CA GLU A 105 4.36 -21.11 2.30
C GLU A 105 4.73 -19.63 2.47
N SER A 106 5.89 -19.34 3.07
CA SER A 106 6.40 -17.97 3.19
C SER A 106 6.63 -17.32 1.82
N LYS A 107 7.15 -18.09 0.85
CA LYS A 107 7.32 -17.60 -0.53
C LYS A 107 5.97 -17.27 -1.17
N ASP A 108 4.96 -18.10 -0.98
CA ASP A 108 3.61 -17.89 -1.52
C ASP A 108 3.01 -16.59 -0.97
N TYR A 109 3.02 -16.36 0.34
CA TYR A 109 2.56 -15.11 0.95
C TYR A 109 3.26 -13.88 0.36
N LEU A 110 4.59 -13.91 0.29
CA LEU A 110 5.37 -12.78 -0.23
C LEU A 110 5.11 -12.56 -1.72
N GLN A 111 4.99 -13.62 -2.51
CA GLN A 111 4.73 -13.53 -3.93
C GLN A 111 3.31 -13.03 -4.22
N GLU A 112 2.30 -13.50 -3.51
CA GLU A 112 0.92 -13.03 -3.64
C GLU A 112 0.78 -11.55 -3.27
N SER A 113 1.61 -11.05 -2.37
CA SER A 113 1.65 -9.63 -2.03
C SER A 113 2.18 -8.74 -3.16
N LEU A 114 2.94 -9.31 -4.09
CA LEU A 114 3.56 -8.57 -5.20
C LEU A 114 2.76 -8.71 -6.49
N ILE A 115 2.35 -9.93 -6.81
CA ILE A 115 1.75 -10.28 -8.09
C ILE A 115 0.54 -11.17 -7.86
N THR A 116 -0.53 -10.95 -8.58
CA THR A 116 -1.68 -11.83 -8.53
C THR A 116 -1.39 -13.14 -9.27
N LYS A 117 -1.84 -14.26 -8.72
CA LYS A 117 -1.66 -15.60 -9.29
C LYS A 117 -2.30 -15.74 -10.67
N TYR A 118 -3.51 -15.20 -10.81
CA TYR A 118 -4.22 -15.17 -12.09
C TYR A 118 -3.93 -13.87 -12.84
N GLY A 119 -3.27 -14.01 -14.00
CA GLY A 119 -2.97 -12.91 -14.92
C GLY A 119 -1.66 -12.19 -14.67
N LYS A 120 -0.86 -12.57 -13.67
CA LYS A 120 0.48 -12.02 -13.37
C LYS A 120 0.52 -10.49 -13.40
N LYS A 121 -0.49 -9.87 -12.79
CA LYS A 121 -0.59 -8.40 -12.68
C LYS A 121 -0.02 -7.94 -11.35
N ASP A 122 0.59 -6.77 -11.35
CA ASP A 122 1.05 -6.12 -10.13
C ASP A 122 -0.10 -5.98 -9.12
N ARG A 123 0.14 -6.30 -7.85
CA ARG A 123 -0.85 -6.19 -6.77
C ARG A 123 -1.35 -4.75 -6.61
N LEU A 124 -0.47 -3.78 -6.77
CA LEU A 124 -0.75 -2.37 -6.68
C LEU A 124 -0.54 -1.70 -8.04
N ASN A 125 -1.59 -1.08 -8.56
CA ASN A 125 -1.55 -0.28 -9.77
C ASN A 125 -1.79 1.20 -9.45
N PHE A 126 -1.44 2.05 -10.39
CA PHE A 126 -1.58 3.50 -10.28
C PHE A 126 -2.42 3.98 -11.47
N ASN A 127 -3.59 4.54 -11.19
CA ASN A 127 -4.41 5.19 -12.21
C ASN A 127 -3.85 6.57 -12.49
N ALA A 128 -3.42 6.79 -13.74
CA ALA A 128 -3.11 8.09 -14.36
C ALA A 128 -2.46 9.21 -13.49
N MET A 129 -2.27 8.99 -12.20
CA MET A 129 -1.56 9.91 -11.33
C MET A 129 -0.08 9.67 -11.44
N GLY A 130 0.49 10.45 -12.31
CA GLY A 130 1.91 10.57 -12.39
C GLY A 130 2.56 9.25 -12.80
N PHE A 131 2.88 9.16 -14.04
CA PHE A 131 3.87 8.22 -14.59
C PHE A 131 5.06 8.04 -13.64
N ASN A 132 5.37 9.07 -12.86
CA ASN A 132 6.43 9.07 -11.88
C ASN A 132 6.12 8.16 -10.68
N SER A 133 4.94 8.20 -10.07
CA SER A 133 4.65 7.37 -8.88
C SER A 133 4.69 5.87 -9.19
N LYS A 134 4.18 5.44 -10.34
CA LYS A 134 4.28 4.05 -10.79
C LYS A 134 5.73 3.66 -11.07
N LYS A 135 6.47 4.50 -11.80
CA LYS A 135 7.89 4.28 -12.10
C LYS A 135 8.71 4.24 -10.82
N ASP A 136 8.47 5.17 -9.90
CA ASP A 136 9.16 5.27 -8.62
C ASP A 136 8.92 4.03 -7.75
N PHE A 137 7.68 3.54 -7.71
CA PHE A 137 7.34 2.32 -6.98
C PHE A 137 7.99 1.08 -7.61
N GLN A 138 7.88 0.92 -8.92
CA GLN A 138 8.51 -0.20 -9.63
C GLN A 138 10.05 -0.15 -9.52
N TYR A 139 10.63 1.04 -9.60
CA TYR A 139 12.07 1.22 -9.40
C TYR A 139 12.48 0.84 -7.97
N ALA A 140 11.69 1.21 -6.98
CA ALA A 140 11.95 0.80 -5.59
C ALA A 140 11.92 -0.73 -5.43
N LEU A 141 10.95 -1.41 -6.05
CA LEU A 141 10.85 -2.88 -5.98
C LEU A 141 12.04 -3.63 -6.63
N THR A 142 12.73 -3.02 -7.58
CA THR A 142 13.80 -3.66 -8.33
C THR A 142 15.21 -3.23 -7.93
N SER A 143 15.36 -2.01 -7.40
CA SER A 143 16.68 -1.36 -7.27
C SER A 143 17.12 -1.06 -5.83
N PHE A 144 16.35 -1.42 -4.81
CA PHE A 144 16.66 -1.12 -3.41
C PHE A 144 17.96 -1.78 -2.91
N ASN A 145 18.46 -2.81 -3.58
CA ASN A 145 19.73 -3.46 -3.22
C ASN A 145 20.95 -2.67 -3.69
N ASP A 146 20.88 -2.07 -4.85
CA ASP A 146 22.03 -1.51 -5.58
C ASP A 146 22.01 0.03 -5.67
N ALA A 147 20.88 0.66 -5.36
CA ALA A 147 20.74 2.11 -5.52
C ALA A 147 21.46 2.87 -4.40
N PRO A 148 22.23 3.94 -4.73
CA PRO A 148 22.82 4.80 -3.72
C PRO A 148 21.78 5.61 -2.97
N VAL A 149 21.84 5.60 -1.64
CA VAL A 149 20.90 6.29 -0.73
C VAL A 149 20.91 7.81 -0.90
N SER A 150 22.04 8.39 -1.31
CA SER A 150 22.38 9.81 -1.11
C SER A 150 21.60 10.82 -1.94
N ASN A 151 20.83 10.42 -2.97
CA ASN A 151 20.14 11.35 -3.88
C ASN A 151 18.72 10.94 -4.31
N ALA A 152 18.11 9.99 -3.66
CA ALA A 152 16.80 9.55 -4.07
C ALA A 152 15.72 10.60 -3.67
N LYS A 153 15.13 11.25 -4.67
CA LYS A 153 13.86 11.97 -4.47
C LYS A 153 12.68 11.02 -4.28
N ASN A 154 12.88 9.74 -4.58
CA ASN A 154 11.89 8.68 -4.54
C ASN A 154 11.72 8.13 -3.11
N ASN A 155 10.62 8.47 -2.45
CA ASN A 155 10.32 8.01 -1.09
C ASN A 155 10.09 6.48 -1.01
N TYR A 156 9.57 5.85 -2.06
CA TYR A 156 9.43 4.38 -2.08
C TYR A 156 10.81 3.72 -2.01
N LEU A 157 11.78 4.23 -2.77
CA LEU A 157 13.14 3.70 -2.77
C LEU A 157 13.83 3.89 -1.41
N LYS A 158 13.76 5.10 -0.84
CA LYS A 158 14.31 5.38 0.50
C LYS A 158 13.74 4.42 1.53
N ASN A 159 12.43 4.24 1.50
CA ASN A 159 11.76 3.37 2.44
C ASN A 159 12.07 1.89 2.22
N ALA A 160 12.20 1.44 0.97
CA ALA A 160 12.65 0.06 0.69
C ALA A 160 14.08 -0.20 1.21
N ILE A 161 14.99 0.78 1.07
CA ILE A 161 16.35 0.70 1.62
C ILE A 161 16.31 0.73 3.16
N CYS A 162 15.48 1.58 3.77
CA CYS A 162 15.30 1.64 5.21
C CYS A 162 14.79 0.31 5.76
N LEU A 163 13.74 -0.27 5.16
CA LEU A 163 13.22 -1.59 5.53
C LEU A 163 14.30 -2.67 5.45
N LYS A 164 15.09 -2.67 4.37
CA LYS A 164 16.21 -3.61 4.21
C LYS A 164 17.23 -3.48 5.33
N ASN A 165 17.69 -2.28 5.61
CA ASN A 165 18.73 -2.04 6.61
C ASN A 165 18.24 -2.42 8.01
N TYR A 166 17.00 -2.04 8.36
CA TYR A 166 16.38 -2.41 9.62
C TYR A 166 16.33 -3.94 9.82
N LEU A 167 15.88 -4.68 8.79
CA LEU A 167 15.79 -6.13 8.85
C LEU A 167 17.16 -6.81 8.98
N ILE A 168 18.19 -6.27 8.34
CA ILE A 168 19.58 -6.75 8.48
C ILE A 168 20.08 -6.54 9.91
N GLU A 169 19.81 -5.38 10.51
CA GLU A 169 20.23 -5.05 11.88
C GLU A 169 19.46 -5.87 12.93
N LYS A 170 18.18 -6.13 12.69
CA LYS A 170 17.32 -6.88 13.61
C LYS A 170 17.73 -8.36 13.75
N LYS A 171 18.35 -8.96 12.74
CA LYS A 171 18.85 -10.35 12.75
C LYS A 171 17.78 -11.37 13.17
N ILE A 172 16.71 -11.45 12.38
CA ILE A 172 15.58 -12.33 12.68
C ILE A 172 16.04 -13.81 12.69
N GLU A 173 15.84 -14.50 13.81
CA GLU A 173 16.23 -15.90 13.98
C GLU A 173 15.33 -16.82 13.13
N ASP A 174 14.04 -16.76 13.32
CA ASP A 174 13.06 -17.51 12.54
C ASP A 174 12.25 -16.56 11.64
N ILE A 175 12.71 -16.43 10.41
CA ILE A 175 12.06 -15.57 9.42
C ILE A 175 10.72 -16.11 8.96
N ASN A 176 10.54 -17.42 8.92
CA ASN A 176 9.29 -18.02 8.46
C ASN A 176 8.20 -17.86 9.50
N ASP A 177 8.51 -18.03 10.77
CA ASP A 177 7.61 -17.79 11.88
C ASP A 177 7.17 -16.30 11.93
N PHE A 178 8.12 -15.37 11.74
CA PHE A 178 7.79 -13.95 11.62
C PHE A 178 6.88 -13.64 10.43
N ILE A 179 7.12 -14.23 9.26
CA ILE A 179 6.28 -14.03 8.08
C ILE A 179 4.88 -14.61 8.32
N GLU A 180 4.78 -15.81 8.89
CA GLU A 180 3.49 -16.41 9.22
C GLU A 180 2.70 -15.52 10.19
N TRP A 181 3.34 -15.06 11.26
CA TRP A 181 2.74 -14.10 12.20
C TRP A 181 2.30 -12.83 11.48
N LEU A 182 3.15 -12.24 10.65
CA LEU A 182 2.87 -11.01 9.90
C LEU A 182 1.59 -11.14 9.06
N TYR A 183 1.42 -12.27 8.38
CA TYR A 183 0.27 -12.50 7.51
C TYR A 183 -0.97 -12.96 8.26
N SER A 184 -0.83 -13.60 9.41
CA SER A 184 -1.93 -14.20 10.17
C SER A 184 -2.44 -13.35 11.33
N ASN A 185 -1.64 -12.42 11.87
CA ASN A 185 -1.97 -11.63 13.05
C ASN A 185 -2.04 -10.12 12.78
N VAL A 186 -1.39 -9.60 11.73
CA VAL A 186 -1.54 -8.20 11.36
C VAL A 186 -2.85 -8.00 10.60
N LYS A 187 -3.72 -7.14 11.12
CA LYS A 187 -5.06 -6.93 10.59
C LYS A 187 -5.45 -5.48 10.34
N PHE A 188 -6.37 -5.31 9.40
CA PHE A 188 -7.01 -4.06 9.05
C PHE A 188 -8.51 -4.13 9.29
N ILE A 189 -9.12 -3.02 9.70
CA ILE A 189 -10.56 -2.83 9.52
C ILE A 189 -10.77 -2.35 8.09
N THR A 190 -11.18 -3.27 7.23
CA THR A 190 -11.42 -2.99 5.81
C THR A 190 -12.87 -2.59 5.59
N ILE A 191 -13.09 -1.42 5.01
CA ILE A 191 -14.41 -0.85 4.75
C ILE A 191 -14.58 -0.71 3.23
N ILE A 192 -15.50 -1.47 2.67
CA ILE A 192 -15.81 -1.44 1.24
C ILE A 192 -17.04 -0.57 1.03
N CYS A 193 -16.85 0.53 0.30
CA CYS A 193 -17.90 1.50 0.01
C CYS A 193 -18.43 1.29 -1.40
N PRO A 194 -19.74 1.51 -1.61
CA PRO A 194 -20.37 1.34 -2.92
C PRO A 194 -20.00 2.44 -3.92
N ASN A 195 -19.52 3.58 -3.45
CA ASN A 195 -19.08 4.72 -4.26
C ASN A 195 -18.14 5.63 -3.48
N ILE A 196 -17.48 6.51 -4.22
CA ILE A 196 -16.48 7.43 -3.69
C ILE A 196 -17.05 8.42 -2.66
N ASP A 197 -18.27 8.93 -2.85
CA ASP A 197 -18.86 9.91 -1.93
C ASP A 197 -19.03 9.35 -0.53
N LYS A 198 -19.48 8.08 -0.43
CA LYS A 198 -19.61 7.39 0.87
C LYS A 198 -18.25 7.10 1.47
N ALA A 199 -17.27 6.69 0.65
CA ALA A 199 -15.91 6.41 1.10
C ALA A 199 -15.24 7.67 1.67
N LEU A 200 -15.39 8.82 1.00
CA LEU A 200 -14.86 10.09 1.48
C LEU A 200 -15.53 10.58 2.78
N ARG A 201 -16.83 10.35 2.94
CA ARG A 201 -17.51 10.66 4.22
C ARG A 201 -16.96 9.83 5.36
N ILE A 202 -16.75 8.51 5.15
CA ILE A 202 -16.15 7.62 6.16
C ILE A 202 -14.73 8.06 6.45
N PHE A 203 -13.92 8.28 5.42
CA PHE A 203 -12.55 8.76 5.56
C PHE A 203 -12.48 10.03 6.42
N ASN A 204 -13.35 11.02 6.14
CA ASN A 204 -13.40 12.27 6.92
C ASN A 204 -13.78 12.03 8.39
N VAL A 205 -14.69 11.10 8.67
CA VAL A 205 -15.07 10.75 10.06
C VAL A 205 -13.93 10.05 10.77
N LEU A 206 -13.27 9.07 10.15
CA LEU A 206 -12.15 8.32 10.72
C LEU A 206 -10.94 9.23 10.97
N ASN A 207 -10.70 10.19 10.09
CA ASN A 207 -9.59 11.15 10.19
C ASN A 207 -9.99 12.47 10.86
N ALA A 208 -11.15 12.57 11.50
CA ALA A 208 -11.58 13.80 12.18
C ALA A 208 -10.59 14.33 13.24
N ARG A 209 -9.61 13.50 13.64
CA ARG A 209 -8.47 13.84 14.51
C ARG A 209 -7.13 13.96 13.76
N GLY A 210 -7.11 13.79 12.42
CA GLY A 210 -5.92 13.87 11.55
C GLY A 210 -6.05 14.97 10.50
N LEU A 211 -5.12 15.01 9.54
CA LEU A 211 -5.21 15.89 8.38
C LEU A 211 -6.22 15.31 7.38
N PRO A 212 -7.38 15.95 7.18
CA PRO A 212 -8.35 15.47 6.20
C PRO A 212 -7.75 15.54 4.78
N LEU A 213 -8.25 14.67 3.87
CA LEU A 213 -8.09 14.93 2.44
C LEU A 213 -8.64 16.33 2.16
N ASN A 214 -7.79 17.20 1.66
CA ASN A 214 -8.20 18.55 1.35
C ASN A 214 -9.28 18.49 0.24
N ALA A 215 -10.35 19.29 0.38
CA ALA A 215 -11.34 19.46 -0.66
C ALA A 215 -10.70 19.73 -2.03
N THR A 216 -9.53 20.35 -2.03
CA THR A 216 -8.68 20.61 -3.19
C THR A 216 -8.21 19.34 -3.89
N ASP A 217 -7.86 18.27 -3.14
CA ASP A 217 -7.43 17.00 -3.74
C ASP A 217 -8.59 16.26 -4.39
N ILE A 218 -9.78 16.34 -3.79
CA ILE A 218 -11.02 15.78 -4.35
C ILE A 218 -11.39 16.53 -5.63
N PHE A 219 -11.31 17.86 -5.61
CA PHE A 219 -11.60 18.72 -6.77
C PHE A 219 -10.62 18.46 -7.92
N LYS A 220 -9.32 18.28 -7.61
CA LYS A 220 -8.32 17.83 -8.58
C LYS A 220 -8.77 16.54 -9.28
N GLY A 221 -9.18 15.55 -8.51
CA GLY A 221 -9.63 14.26 -9.05
C GLY A 221 -10.85 14.38 -9.97
N GLU A 222 -11.81 15.22 -9.62
CA GLU A 222 -12.99 15.47 -10.46
C GLU A 222 -12.64 16.22 -11.75
N LEU A 223 -11.71 17.15 -11.70
CA LEU A 223 -11.21 17.84 -12.91
C LEU A 223 -10.48 16.87 -13.83
N LEU A 224 -9.57 16.04 -13.27
CA LEU A 224 -8.78 15.08 -14.04
C LEU A 224 -9.68 14.03 -14.72
N LYS A 225 -10.76 13.57 -14.07
CA LYS A 225 -11.73 12.65 -14.68
C LYS A 225 -12.46 13.24 -15.89
N LYS A 226 -12.56 14.57 -15.98
CA LYS A 226 -13.19 15.25 -17.12
C LYS A 226 -12.26 15.41 -18.32
N LEU A 227 -10.96 15.25 -18.13
CA LEU A 227 -9.98 15.29 -19.19
C LEU A 227 -9.87 13.89 -19.82
N THR A 228 -10.10 13.81 -21.11
CA THR A 228 -10.08 12.57 -21.88
C THR A 228 -8.71 12.21 -22.42
N GLU A 229 -7.86 13.22 -22.61
CA GLU A 229 -6.51 13.06 -23.13
C GLU A 229 -5.49 12.91 -21.99
N GLU A 230 -4.66 11.89 -22.06
CA GLU A 230 -3.64 11.56 -21.05
C GLU A 230 -2.65 12.74 -20.86
N LYS A 231 -2.29 13.40 -21.95
CA LYS A 231 -1.40 14.57 -21.93
C LYS A 231 -1.98 15.75 -21.12
N ASP A 232 -3.29 16.00 -21.24
CA ASP A 232 -3.95 17.08 -20.52
C ASP A 232 -4.07 16.75 -19.03
N GLN A 233 -4.26 15.48 -18.71
CA GLN A 233 -4.25 14.98 -17.33
C GLN A 233 -2.87 15.15 -16.69
N GLU A 234 -1.79 14.83 -17.42
CA GLU A 234 -0.42 15.01 -16.94
C GLU A 234 -0.08 16.50 -16.73
N GLU A 235 -0.48 17.36 -17.67
CA GLU A 235 -0.26 18.80 -17.55
C GLU A 235 -0.99 19.38 -16.34
N LEU A 236 -2.26 19.02 -16.13
CA LEU A 236 -3.03 19.45 -14.96
C LEU A 236 -2.39 18.94 -13.66
N ALA A 237 -1.98 17.68 -13.62
CA ALA A 237 -1.34 17.10 -12.45
C ALA A 237 -0.04 17.83 -12.08
N THR A 238 0.79 18.12 -13.07
CA THR A 238 2.06 18.85 -12.90
C THR A 238 1.83 20.26 -12.38
N ARG A 239 0.93 21.02 -13.02
CA ARG A 239 0.59 22.40 -12.59
C ARG A 239 -0.02 22.42 -11.18
N TRP A 240 -0.70 21.35 -10.78
CA TRP A 240 -1.26 21.25 -9.43
C TRP A 240 -0.20 21.03 -8.35
N GLU A 241 0.87 20.32 -8.69
CA GLU A 241 2.02 20.13 -7.78
C GLU A 241 2.81 21.44 -7.62
N ASP A 242 2.92 22.24 -8.67
CA ASP A 242 3.59 23.56 -8.63
C ASP A 242 2.83 24.61 -7.80
N LEU A 243 1.53 24.43 -7.56
CA LEU A 243 0.69 25.30 -6.74
C LEU A 243 0.75 24.99 -5.24
N ARG A 244 1.46 23.96 -4.84
CA ARG A 244 1.64 23.52 -3.44
C ARG A 244 3.00 23.93 -2.90
#